data_f4eb20cd0d1b9799c595a81b648bb9df
#
_entry.id   f4eb20cd0d1b9799c595a81b648bb9df
#
_cell.length_a   1.000
_cell.length_b   1.000
_cell.length_c   1.000
_cell.angle_alpha   90.00
_cell.angle_beta   90.00
_cell.angle_gamma   90.00
#
_symmetry.space_group_name_H-M   'P 1'
#
loop_
_entity.id
_entity.type
_entity.pdbx_description
1 polymer ?
#
loop_
_entity_poly.entity_id
_entity_poly.type
_entity_poly.pdbx_seq_one_letter_code
_entity_poly.pdbx_strand_id
1 'polypeptide(L)' 'MSRTTNLYNKPPLGTMIGRRLNEMGKQQKWLAQEARLSKNYLCAVMNGRAIPTLAALKQIAKPLGIDPFDLVGALFGKE' A
#
# COMPACT_ATOMS: atom_id res chain seq x y z
N MET A 1 -13.46 -3.31 -21.77
CA MET A 1 -13.05 -3.49 -21.38
C MET A 1 -12.51 -3.56 -20.61
N SER A 2 -12.29 -3.37 -20.29
CA SER A 2 -11.61 -3.36 -19.61
C SER A 2 -11.47 -4.06 -18.55
N ARG A 3 -12.05 -4.72 -18.22
CA ARG A 3 -11.87 -5.40 -17.36
C ARG A 3 -10.82 -6.18 -17.28
N THR A 4 -10.33 -6.52 -18.13
CA THR A 4 -9.16 -7.25 -18.23
C THR A 4 -8.06 -6.64 -17.49
N THR A 5 -8.07 -5.37 -17.36
CA THR A 5 -7.02 -4.69 -16.66
C THR A 5 -6.90 -5.16 -15.24
N ASN A 6 -7.93 -5.75 -14.69
CA ASN A 6 -7.85 -6.20 -13.33
C ASN A 6 -6.80 -7.28 -13.12
N LEU A 7 -6.44 -7.98 -14.18
CA LEU A 7 -5.43 -9.01 -14.07
C LEU A 7 -4.07 -8.44 -13.77
N TYR A 8 -3.84 -7.20 -14.17
CA TYR A 8 -2.54 -6.56 -14.03
C TYR A 8 -2.51 -5.49 -12.99
N ASN A 9 -3.65 -5.09 -12.50
CA ASN A 9 -3.72 -4.00 -11.54
C ASN A 9 -3.39 -4.51 -10.17
N LYS A 10 -2.67 -3.68 -9.44
CA LYS A 10 -2.45 -3.97 -8.04
C LYS A 10 -3.74 -3.76 -7.29
N PRO A 11 -3.91 -4.41 -6.13
CA PRO A 11 -5.03 -4.12 -5.26
C PRO A 11 -5.10 -2.63 -4.95
N PRO A 12 -6.28 -2.11 -4.61
CA PRO A 12 -6.41 -0.68 -4.32
C PRO A 12 -5.42 -0.16 -3.29
N LEU A 13 -5.13 -0.96 -2.27
CA LEU A 13 -4.16 -0.57 -1.25
C LEU A 13 -2.77 -0.38 -1.86
N GLY A 14 -2.32 -1.34 -2.65
CA GLY A 14 -1.02 -1.24 -3.29
C GLY A 14 -0.94 -0.07 -4.25
N THR A 15 -2.03 0.19 -4.96
CA THR A 15 -2.09 1.30 -5.88
C THR A 15 -1.98 2.63 -5.15
N MET A 16 -2.70 2.77 -4.03
CA MET A 16 -2.66 4.00 -3.25
C MET A 16 -1.26 4.25 -2.69
N ILE A 17 -0.64 3.21 -2.14
CA ILE A 17 0.69 3.34 -1.58
C ILE A 17 1.70 3.68 -2.68
N GLY A 18 1.62 2.97 -3.80
CA GLY A 18 2.54 3.21 -4.91
C GLY A 18 2.41 4.59 -5.48
N ARG A 19 1.18 5.08 -5.61
CA ARG A 19 0.96 6.43 -6.12
C ARG A 19 1.59 7.47 -5.20
N ARG A 20 1.39 7.30 -3.89
CA ARG A 20 1.94 8.25 -2.94
C ARG A 20 3.47 8.23 -2.96
N LEU A 21 4.05 7.04 -3.02
CA LEU A 21 5.50 6.93 -3.13
C LEU A 21 6.02 7.65 -4.37
N ASN A 22 5.32 7.48 -5.48
CA ASN A 22 5.71 8.11 -6.71
C ASN A 22 5.64 9.63 -6.59
N GLU A 23 4.58 10.14 -5.96
CA GLU A 23 4.45 11.58 -5.73
C GLU A 23 5.59 12.13 -4.88
N MET A 24 6.07 11.33 -3.94
CA MET A 24 7.14 11.73 -3.05
C MET A 24 8.52 11.50 -3.63
N GLY A 25 8.60 10.82 -4.77
CA GLY A 25 9.89 10.47 -5.34
C GLY A 25 10.62 9.43 -4.55
N LYS A 26 9.88 8.56 -3.85
CA LYS A 26 10.47 7.53 -3.01
C LYS A 26 10.16 6.15 -3.53
N GLN A 27 10.94 5.17 -3.09
CA GLN A 27 10.78 3.80 -3.50
C GLN A 27 10.21 2.96 -2.37
N GLN A 28 9.73 1.78 -2.74
CA GLN A 28 9.14 0.86 -1.78
C GLN A 28 10.13 0.48 -0.68
N LYS A 29 11.39 0.33 -1.03
CA LYS A 29 12.44 0.02 -0.07
C LYS A 29 12.53 1.08 1.02
N TRP A 30 12.44 2.35 0.62
CA TRP A 30 12.44 3.44 1.58
C TRP A 30 11.26 3.33 2.53
N LEU A 31 10.09 3.01 1.99
CA LEU A 31 8.90 2.90 2.82
C LEU A 31 9.02 1.76 3.83
N ALA A 32 9.56 0.63 3.41
CA ALA A 32 9.73 -0.49 4.32
C ALA A 32 10.61 -0.09 5.50
N GLN A 33 11.67 0.64 5.23
CA GLN A 33 12.57 1.11 6.28
C GLN A 33 11.87 2.09 7.21
N GLU A 34 11.15 3.05 6.65
CA GLU A 34 10.50 4.06 7.46
C GLU A 34 9.35 3.48 8.28
N ALA A 35 8.65 2.52 7.71
CA ALA A 35 7.53 1.88 8.39
C ALA A 35 7.99 0.78 9.34
N ARG A 36 9.29 0.45 9.32
CA ARG A 36 9.86 -0.61 10.16
C ARG A 36 9.22 -1.96 9.85
N LEU A 37 8.99 -2.20 8.58
CA LEU A 37 8.45 -3.46 8.09
C LEU A 37 9.48 -4.12 7.20
N SER A 38 9.42 -5.45 7.11
CA SER A 38 10.31 -6.11 6.17
C SER A 38 9.87 -5.78 4.76
N LYS A 39 10.83 -5.78 3.84
CA LYS A 39 10.55 -5.52 2.45
C LYS A 39 9.60 -6.58 1.89
N ASN A 40 9.80 -7.82 2.29
CA ASN A 40 8.96 -8.90 1.80
C ASN A 40 7.52 -8.75 2.28
N TYR A 41 7.34 -8.35 3.54
CA TYR A 41 6.00 -8.15 4.06
C TYR A 41 5.30 -7.00 3.34
N LEU A 42 6.00 -5.89 3.19
CA LEU A 42 5.41 -4.74 2.48
C LEU A 42 5.03 -5.12 1.06
N CYS A 43 5.90 -5.86 0.39
CA CYS A 43 5.63 -6.30 -0.97
C CYS A 43 4.39 -7.19 -1.01
N ALA A 44 4.26 -8.11 -0.06
CA ALA A 44 3.10 -8.98 0.00
C ALA A 44 1.82 -8.19 0.24
N VAL A 45 1.89 -7.19 1.11
CA VAL A 45 0.74 -6.33 1.39
C VAL A 45 0.33 -5.57 0.13
N MET A 46 1.30 -5.01 -0.57
CA MET A 46 1.00 -4.20 -1.74
C MET A 46 0.46 -5.04 -2.90
N ASN A 47 0.80 -6.32 -2.94
CA ASN A 47 0.34 -7.21 -3.99
C ASN A 47 -0.86 -8.05 -3.58
N GLY A 48 -1.41 -7.80 -2.40
CA GLY A 48 -2.62 -8.48 -1.96
C GLY A 48 -2.41 -9.89 -1.45
N ARG A 49 -1.15 -10.29 -1.21
CA ARG A 49 -0.86 -11.63 -0.70
C ARG A 49 -0.90 -11.71 0.81
N ALA A 50 -0.86 -10.58 1.48
CA ALA A 50 -0.95 -10.51 2.92
C ALA A 50 -1.92 -9.42 3.31
N ILE A 51 -2.70 -9.68 4.34
CA ILE A 51 -3.64 -8.69 4.86
C ILE A 51 -2.95 -8.01 6.04
N PRO A 52 -2.68 -6.71 5.95
CA PRO A 52 -1.96 -6.02 7.02
C PRO A 52 -2.85 -5.82 8.25
N THR A 53 -2.21 -5.80 9.41
CA THR A 53 -2.91 -5.45 10.63
C THR A 53 -3.14 -3.94 10.65
N LEU A 54 -4.01 -3.49 11.53
CA LEU A 54 -4.22 -2.05 11.69
C LEU A 54 -2.92 -1.36 12.10
N ALA A 55 -2.13 -2.01 12.97
CA ALA A 55 -0.86 -1.45 13.38
C ALA A 55 0.08 -1.27 12.18
N ALA A 56 0.12 -2.26 11.29
CA ALA A 56 0.95 -2.17 10.10
C ALA A 56 0.49 -1.03 9.21
N LEU A 57 -0.82 -0.87 9.06
CA LEU A 57 -1.35 0.23 8.25
C LEU A 57 -0.96 1.58 8.82
N LYS A 58 -0.98 1.72 10.14
CA LYS A 58 -0.54 2.96 10.76
C LYS A 58 0.94 3.21 10.51
N GLN A 59 1.76 2.16 10.57
CA GLN A 59 3.18 2.30 10.30
C GLN A 59 3.45 2.72 8.87
N ILE A 60 2.65 2.24 7.93
CA ILE A 60 2.78 2.61 6.52
C ILE A 60 2.29 4.04 6.30
N ALA A 61 1.18 4.39 6.91
CA ALA A 61 0.56 5.69 6.67
C ALA A 61 1.42 6.85 7.16
N LYS A 62 2.10 6.66 8.28
CA LYS A 62 2.85 7.73 8.89
C LYS A 62 3.93 8.32 7.98
N PRO A 63 4.84 7.51 7.43
CA PRO A 63 5.86 8.09 6.54
C PRO A 63 5.30 8.66 5.25
N LEU A 64 4.12 8.19 4.85
CA LEU A 64 3.49 8.67 3.62
C LEU A 64 2.65 9.92 3.85
N GLY A 65 2.37 10.26 5.10
CA GLY A 65 1.52 11.39 5.40
C GLY A 65 0.08 11.16 5.01
N ILE A 66 -0.38 9.92 5.05
CA ILE A 66 -1.74 9.54 4.69
C ILE A 66 -2.49 9.17 5.96
N ASP A 67 -3.78 9.46 5.97
CA ASP A 67 -4.63 9.03 7.06
C ASP A 67 -4.74 7.51 7.04
N PRO A 68 -4.46 6.81 8.14
CA PRO A 68 -4.60 5.36 8.17
C PRO A 68 -5.98 4.86 7.75
N PHE A 69 -7.01 5.64 8.00
CA PHE A 69 -8.36 5.22 7.61
C PHE A 69 -8.52 5.19 6.10
N ASP A 70 -7.79 6.00 5.38
CA ASP A 70 -7.79 5.92 3.92
C ASP A 70 -7.22 4.59 3.45
N LEU A 71 -6.19 4.11 4.14
CA LEU A 71 -5.61 2.81 3.82
C LEU A 71 -6.56 1.68 4.16
N VAL A 72 -7.29 1.80 5.28
CA VAL A 72 -8.29 0.80 5.63
C VAL A 72 -9.35 0.71 4.54
N GLY A 73 -9.81 1.86 4.07
CA GLY A 73 -10.78 1.87 2.99
C GLY A 73 -10.28 1.19 1.74
N ALA A 74 -9.03 1.47 1.38
CA ALA A 74 -8.42 0.86 0.20
C ALA A 74 -8.25 -0.65 0.40
N LEU A 75 -7.99 -1.09 1.62
CA LEU A 75 -7.83 -2.50 1.90
C LEU A 75 -9.11 -3.27 1.59
N PHE A 76 -10.25 -2.67 1.85
CA PHE A 76 -11.54 -3.30 1.58
C PHE A 76 -12.02 -3.08 0.16
N GLY A 77 -11.22 -2.42 -0.67
CA GLY A 77 -11.57 -2.24 -2.06
C GLY A 77 -12.67 -1.22 -2.30
N LYS A 78 -12.85 -0.31 -1.37
CA LYS A 78 -13.85 0.73 -1.56
C LYS A 78 -13.34 1.78 -2.52
N GLU A 79 -14.24 2.25 -3.33
CA GLU A 79 -13.86 3.29 -4.28
C GLU A 79 -14.32 4.62 -3.83
#